data_4b935649222bc28adb883c3f31d148b3
#
_entry.id   4b935649222bc28adb883c3f31d148b3
#
_cell.length_a   1.000
_cell.length_b   1.000
_cell.length_c   1.000
_cell.angle_alpha   90.00
_cell.angle_beta   90.00
_cell.angle_gamma   90.00
#
_symmetry.space_group_name_H-M   'P 1'
#
loop_
_entity.id
_entity.type
_entity.pdbx_description
1 polymer ?
#
loop_
_entity_poly.entity_id
_entity_poly.type
_entity_poly.pdbx_seq_one_letter_code
_entity_poly.pdbx_strand_id
1 'polypeptide(L)'
;MGSGAVGCAFGAKLENDKNNNVFFIARGLHLEALKSNGLTLRSNKENLNFNVNASDNPSDFNQNPNLILLTLKSFDTDLAISQLKSVVSKKTQILSLQNGIENYPKLINAFGEERVVRGFCGIHAEITNPGVIRCGPGYIFIGENIHNISERIKWIQSLFTKANIKCNISKNIEQDVWRKYAWNCIFNIVTTIEQITISKIFDDPNKIQLCKELFREIQLVARSQGVILDDKIEKLIFDNARNSGDMRTSTLQDRLKGKRMEYETFTGFLIRLAKKHKIHVPTNRIIYEQLKKLDNH
;
A
#
# COMPACT_ATOMS: atom_id res chain seq x y z
N MET A 1 -0.67 11.69 -4.71
CA MET A 1 -0.19 11.11 -5.99
C MET A 1 -0.73 9.70 -6.12
N GLY A 2 -1.58 9.43 -7.14
CA GLY A 2 -2.31 8.17 -7.29
C GLY A 2 -3.66 8.18 -6.56
N SER A 3 -4.58 9.07 -6.98
CA SER A 3 -5.91 9.19 -6.41
C SER A 3 -6.83 8.04 -6.83
N GLY A 4 -6.37 6.80 -6.58
CA GLY A 4 -7.19 5.60 -6.58
C GLY A 4 -8.03 5.49 -5.30
N ALA A 5 -8.55 4.29 -5.00
CA ALA A 5 -9.41 4.08 -3.85
C ALA A 5 -8.76 4.52 -2.52
N VAL A 6 -7.50 4.12 -2.29
CA VAL A 6 -6.74 4.44 -1.07
C VAL A 6 -6.43 5.94 -0.99
N GLY A 7 -5.91 6.51 -2.09
CA GLY A 7 -5.53 7.93 -2.16
C GLY A 7 -6.74 8.84 -1.97
N CYS A 8 -7.86 8.53 -2.60
CA CYS A 8 -9.10 9.28 -2.41
C CYS A 8 -9.66 9.12 -0.98
N ALA A 9 -9.63 7.92 -0.40
CA ALA A 9 -10.15 7.69 0.94
C ALA A 9 -9.39 8.48 2.03
N PHE A 10 -8.05 8.51 1.96
CA PHE A 10 -7.25 9.30 2.90
C PHE A 10 -7.25 10.78 2.53
N GLY A 11 -7.14 11.11 1.24
CA GLY A 11 -7.12 12.49 0.76
C GLY A 11 -8.40 13.26 1.12
N ALA A 12 -9.58 12.66 0.95
CA ALA A 12 -10.85 13.29 1.33
C ALA A 12 -10.97 13.57 2.83
N LYS A 13 -10.48 12.65 3.66
CA LYS A 13 -10.45 12.89 5.12
C LYS A 13 -9.51 14.03 5.49
N LEU A 14 -8.37 14.15 4.81
CA LEU A 14 -7.46 15.27 4.99
C LEU A 14 -8.07 16.58 4.50
N GLU A 15 -8.78 16.57 3.38
CA GLU A 15 -9.49 17.73 2.82
C GLU A 15 -10.61 18.23 3.75
N ASN A 16 -11.19 17.36 4.55
CA ASN A 16 -12.24 17.74 5.52
C ASN A 16 -11.72 18.63 6.65
N ASP A 17 -10.42 18.66 6.91
CA ASP A 17 -9.78 19.63 7.80
C ASP A 17 -9.44 20.89 6.97
N LYS A 18 -10.16 21.99 7.23
CA LYS A 18 -10.03 23.28 6.51
C LYS A 18 -8.62 23.91 6.55
N ASN A 19 -7.75 23.41 7.41
CA ASN A 19 -6.35 23.84 7.47
C ASN A 19 -5.48 23.14 6.40
N ASN A 20 -6.03 22.15 5.71
CA ASN A 20 -5.34 21.43 4.65
C ASN A 20 -5.83 21.90 3.28
N ASN A 21 -4.91 21.90 2.31
CA ASN A 21 -5.20 22.07 0.89
C ASN A 21 -4.72 20.80 0.18
N VAL A 22 -5.66 19.94 -0.22
CA VAL A 22 -5.34 18.66 -0.82
C VAL A 22 -5.50 18.73 -2.33
N PHE A 23 -4.47 18.27 -3.06
CA PHE A 23 -4.49 18.19 -4.50
C PHE A 23 -4.42 16.73 -4.96
N PHE A 24 -5.38 16.31 -5.77
CA PHE A 24 -5.52 14.92 -6.18
C PHE A 24 -4.92 14.69 -7.56
N ILE A 25 -4.00 13.75 -7.69
CA ILE A 25 -3.44 13.35 -8.99
C ILE A 25 -4.12 12.05 -9.42
N ALA A 26 -4.94 12.14 -10.48
CA ALA A 26 -5.73 11.05 -11.06
C ALA A 26 -5.62 11.06 -12.59
N ARG A 27 -6.20 10.06 -13.26
CA ARG A 27 -6.20 9.94 -14.73
C ARG A 27 -7.55 9.47 -15.25
N GLY A 28 -7.81 9.73 -16.53
CA GLY A 28 -8.96 9.22 -17.29
C GLY A 28 -10.30 9.57 -16.66
N LEU A 29 -11.30 8.71 -16.86
CA LEU A 29 -12.67 8.96 -16.39
C LEU A 29 -12.78 9.28 -14.90
N HIS A 30 -11.86 8.77 -14.09
CA HIS A 30 -11.86 9.07 -12.67
C HIS A 30 -11.45 10.54 -12.41
N LEU A 31 -10.45 11.06 -13.12
CA LEU A 31 -10.08 12.47 -13.07
C LEU A 31 -11.22 13.38 -13.55
N GLU A 32 -11.84 13.04 -14.67
CA GLU A 32 -12.97 13.79 -15.22
C GLU A 32 -14.10 13.90 -14.20
N ALA A 33 -14.45 12.80 -13.55
CA ALA A 33 -15.46 12.77 -12.49
C ALA A 33 -15.05 13.61 -11.27
N LEU A 34 -13.79 13.55 -10.84
CA LEU A 34 -13.28 14.38 -9.73
C LEU A 34 -13.39 15.88 -10.05
N LYS A 35 -13.11 16.29 -11.29
CA LYS A 35 -13.20 17.68 -11.72
C LYS A 35 -14.65 18.17 -11.86
N SER A 36 -15.56 17.34 -12.39
CA SER A 36 -16.94 17.75 -12.70
C SER A 36 -17.89 17.56 -11.53
N ASN A 37 -17.74 16.50 -10.76
CA ASN A 37 -18.71 16.07 -9.73
C ASN A 37 -18.11 16.05 -8.31
N GLY A 38 -16.79 16.30 -8.19
CA GLY A 38 -16.08 16.13 -6.92
C GLY A 38 -15.87 14.69 -6.54
N LEU A 39 -15.54 14.45 -5.28
CA LEU A 39 -15.26 13.16 -4.70
C LEU A 39 -16.35 12.76 -3.70
N THR A 40 -16.96 11.61 -3.91
CA THR A 40 -17.91 11.01 -2.95
C THR A 40 -17.25 9.89 -2.17
N LEU A 41 -17.23 9.99 -0.83
CA LEU A 41 -16.90 8.87 0.05
C LEU A 41 -18.19 8.22 0.57
N ARG A 42 -18.30 6.92 0.39
CA ARG A 42 -19.39 6.09 0.93
C ARG A 42 -18.86 5.16 2.00
N SER A 43 -19.43 5.23 3.18
CA SER A 43 -19.19 4.30 4.28
C SER A 43 -20.52 3.67 4.72
N ASN A 44 -20.45 2.69 5.63
CA ASN A 44 -21.68 2.13 6.22
C ASN A 44 -22.45 3.14 7.09
N LYS A 45 -21.86 4.27 7.44
CA LYS A 45 -22.44 5.27 8.34
C LYS A 45 -22.95 6.51 7.60
N GLU A 46 -22.26 6.92 6.54
CA GLU A 46 -22.49 8.20 5.89
C GLU A 46 -21.99 8.23 4.44
N ASN A 47 -22.53 9.15 3.66
CA ASN A 47 -22.03 9.56 2.37
C ASN A 47 -21.56 11.00 2.47
N LEU A 48 -20.30 11.25 2.17
CA LEU A 48 -19.69 12.58 2.20
C LEU A 48 -19.28 12.98 0.78
N ASN A 49 -19.57 14.22 0.41
CA ASN A 49 -19.21 14.80 -0.88
C ASN A 49 -18.20 15.93 -0.66
N PHE A 50 -17.16 15.96 -1.48
CA PHE A 50 -16.07 16.93 -1.42
C PHE A 50 -15.88 17.58 -2.79
N ASN A 51 -15.85 18.89 -2.85
CA ASN A 51 -15.28 19.59 -4.00
C ASN A 51 -13.77 19.49 -3.87
N VAL A 52 -13.09 18.93 -4.89
CA VAL A 52 -11.67 18.65 -4.82
C VAL A 52 -10.92 19.27 -5.99
N ASN A 53 -9.68 19.68 -5.75
CA ASN A 53 -8.76 20.10 -6.80
C ASN A 53 -8.04 18.85 -7.34
N ALA A 54 -8.15 18.59 -8.63
CA ALA A 54 -7.57 17.40 -9.25
C ALA A 54 -6.95 17.69 -10.62
N SER A 55 -5.84 17.01 -10.91
CA SER A 55 -5.16 17.03 -12.21
C SER A 55 -4.48 15.68 -12.48
N ASP A 56 -3.98 15.46 -13.67
CA ASP A 56 -3.06 14.40 -14.03
C ASP A 56 -1.57 14.83 -13.96
N ASN A 57 -1.33 16.14 -13.81
CA ASN A 57 0.00 16.72 -13.71
C ASN A 57 0.25 17.29 -12.30
N PRO A 58 1.22 16.78 -11.52
CA PRO A 58 1.56 17.34 -10.23
C PRO A 58 1.97 18.82 -10.25
N SER A 59 2.52 19.31 -11.36
CA SER A 59 2.95 20.71 -11.50
C SER A 59 1.80 21.71 -11.53
N ASP A 60 0.56 21.27 -11.76
CA ASP A 60 -0.63 22.12 -11.68
C ASP A 60 -0.98 22.52 -10.23
N PHE A 61 -0.38 21.87 -9.25
CA PHE A 61 -0.39 22.34 -7.87
C PHE A 61 0.64 23.47 -7.72
N ASN A 62 0.20 24.68 -7.92
CA ASN A 62 1.03 25.89 -7.97
C ASN A 62 1.73 26.26 -6.65
N GLN A 63 2.02 25.27 -5.80
CA GLN A 63 2.68 25.39 -4.50
C GLN A 63 3.60 24.19 -4.28
N ASN A 64 4.63 24.37 -3.45
CA ASN A 64 5.42 23.24 -2.98
C ASN A 64 4.63 22.46 -1.93
N PRO A 65 4.31 21.16 -2.15
CA PRO A 65 3.59 20.39 -1.18
C PRO A 65 4.42 20.16 0.09
N ASN A 66 3.78 20.25 1.25
CA ASN A 66 4.41 19.85 2.51
C ASN A 66 4.51 18.34 2.63
N LEU A 67 3.48 17.61 2.17
CA LEU A 67 3.42 16.16 2.19
C LEU A 67 2.89 15.62 0.86
N ILE A 68 3.58 14.64 0.31
CA ILE A 68 3.12 13.85 -0.83
C ILE A 68 2.79 12.44 -0.34
N LEU A 69 1.53 12.03 -0.49
CA LEU A 69 1.12 10.66 -0.29
C LEU A 69 1.20 9.89 -1.61
N LEU A 70 2.06 8.86 -1.68
CA LEU A 70 2.09 7.93 -2.80
C LEU A 70 1.17 6.75 -2.51
N THR A 71 0.14 6.62 -3.34
CA THR A 71 -0.90 5.58 -3.21
C THR A 71 -1.24 4.93 -4.55
N LEU A 72 -0.38 5.15 -5.54
CA LEU A 72 -0.47 4.51 -6.86
C LEU A 72 -0.01 3.05 -6.79
N LYS A 73 -0.34 2.29 -7.82
CA LYS A 73 0.16 0.92 -7.96
C LYS A 73 1.68 0.93 -8.15
N SER A 74 2.38 -0.07 -7.60
CA SER A 74 3.84 -0.11 -7.55
C SER A 74 4.52 -0.07 -8.92
N PHE A 75 3.87 -0.57 -9.96
CA PHE A 75 4.38 -0.53 -11.33
C PHE A 75 4.40 0.88 -11.94
N ASP A 76 3.72 1.86 -11.35
CA ASP A 76 3.73 3.28 -11.76
C ASP A 76 4.75 4.13 -10.97
N THR A 77 5.52 3.54 -10.06
CA THR A 77 6.41 4.29 -9.14
C THR A 77 7.49 5.06 -9.87
N ASP A 78 8.13 4.46 -10.88
CA ASP A 78 9.23 5.11 -11.60
C ASP A 78 8.73 6.32 -12.41
N LEU A 79 7.53 6.22 -13.00
CA LEU A 79 6.86 7.34 -13.65
C LEU A 79 6.49 8.44 -12.64
N ALA A 80 5.95 8.05 -11.48
CA ALA A 80 5.63 9.01 -10.43
C ALA A 80 6.86 9.76 -9.92
N ILE A 81 7.99 9.06 -9.73
CA ILE A 81 9.27 9.69 -9.37
C ILE A 81 9.67 10.75 -10.41
N SER A 82 9.58 10.44 -11.70
CA SER A 82 9.94 11.40 -12.75
C SER A 82 9.05 12.66 -12.72
N GLN A 83 7.74 12.49 -12.51
CA GLN A 83 6.78 13.61 -12.44
C GLN A 83 6.96 14.46 -11.17
N LEU A 84 7.35 13.83 -10.06
CA LEU A 84 7.49 14.53 -8.78
C LEU A 84 8.76 15.36 -8.66
N LYS A 85 9.78 15.14 -9.49
CA LYS A 85 11.04 15.91 -9.46
C LYS A 85 10.84 17.42 -9.59
N SER A 86 9.80 17.86 -10.30
CA SER A 86 9.50 19.28 -10.51
C SER A 86 8.80 19.97 -9.34
N VAL A 87 8.17 19.19 -8.43
CA VAL A 87 7.33 19.74 -7.35
C VAL A 87 7.90 19.45 -5.96
N VAL A 88 8.85 18.54 -5.84
CA VAL A 88 9.49 18.20 -4.56
C VAL A 88 10.52 19.27 -4.21
N SER A 89 10.30 19.94 -3.09
CA SER A 89 11.22 20.93 -2.50
C SER A 89 12.03 20.33 -1.34
N LYS A 90 12.96 21.12 -0.80
CA LYS A 90 13.73 20.72 0.40
C LYS A 90 12.84 20.46 1.64
N LYS A 91 11.66 21.07 1.69
CA LYS A 91 10.71 20.91 2.83
C LYS A 91 9.65 19.84 2.61
N THR A 92 9.51 19.34 1.37
CA THR A 92 8.51 18.32 1.04
C THR A 92 8.84 16.99 1.69
N GLN A 93 7.87 16.40 2.39
CA GLN A 93 7.95 15.03 2.89
C GLN A 93 7.19 14.10 1.92
N ILE A 94 7.69 12.89 1.72
CA ILE A 94 7.11 11.89 0.83
C ILE A 94 6.80 10.66 1.68
N LEU A 95 5.54 10.30 1.79
CA LEU A 95 5.09 9.08 2.47
C LEU A 95 4.51 8.11 1.45
N SER A 96 5.18 6.98 1.24
CA SER A 96 4.64 5.91 0.42
C SER A 96 3.73 5.02 1.26
N LEU A 97 2.46 4.93 0.86
CA LEU A 97 1.49 3.98 1.38
C LEU A 97 1.22 2.86 0.38
N GLN A 98 2.09 2.71 -0.61
CA GLN A 98 2.03 1.66 -1.62
C GLN A 98 2.29 0.29 -1.00
N ASN A 99 1.79 -0.75 -1.64
CA ASN A 99 2.15 -2.11 -1.29
C ASN A 99 3.60 -2.43 -1.67
N GLY A 100 4.17 -3.44 -1.00
CA GLY A 100 5.53 -3.90 -1.27
C GLY A 100 6.59 -3.16 -0.47
N ILE A 101 7.84 -3.54 -0.70
CA ILE A 101 9.01 -3.02 0.00
C ILE A 101 10.04 -2.39 -0.95
N GLU A 102 9.86 -2.55 -2.25
CA GLU A 102 10.74 -2.07 -3.30
C GLU A 102 10.68 -0.53 -3.50
N ASN A 103 9.51 0.07 -3.25
CA ASN A 103 9.27 1.48 -3.56
C ASN A 103 10.08 2.43 -2.66
N TYR A 104 10.26 2.08 -1.39
CA TYR A 104 10.98 2.93 -0.43
C TYR A 104 12.43 3.20 -0.83
N PRO A 105 13.28 2.21 -1.14
CA PRO A 105 14.63 2.47 -1.61
C PRO A 105 14.68 3.24 -2.95
N LYS A 106 13.72 3.04 -3.87
CA LYS A 106 13.62 3.84 -5.10
C LYS A 106 13.39 5.32 -4.80
N LEU A 107 12.50 5.61 -3.84
CA LEU A 107 12.19 6.98 -3.42
C LEU A 107 13.38 7.64 -2.72
N ILE A 108 14.07 6.92 -1.82
CA ILE A 108 15.29 7.43 -1.17
C ILE A 108 16.35 7.77 -2.22
N ASN A 109 16.58 6.89 -3.18
CA ASN A 109 17.56 7.14 -4.24
C ASN A 109 17.21 8.37 -5.08
N ALA A 110 15.93 8.67 -5.27
CA ALA A 110 15.46 9.79 -6.08
C ALA A 110 15.40 11.12 -5.32
N PHE A 111 15.06 11.10 -4.03
CA PHE A 111 14.71 12.32 -3.28
C PHE A 111 15.53 12.53 -1.99
N GLY A 112 16.28 11.53 -1.55
CA GLY A 112 17.02 11.56 -0.29
C GLY A 112 16.21 11.05 0.90
N GLU A 113 16.93 10.46 1.87
CA GLU A 113 16.33 9.86 3.07
C GLU A 113 15.62 10.89 3.94
N GLU A 114 16.13 12.11 3.96
CA GLU A 114 15.58 13.23 4.72
C GLU A 114 14.17 13.65 4.27
N ARG A 115 13.75 13.26 3.04
CA ARG A 115 12.42 13.56 2.51
C ARG A 115 11.47 12.38 2.53
N VAL A 116 11.98 11.16 2.59
CA VAL A 116 11.17 9.97 2.44
C VAL A 116 10.86 9.37 3.81
N VAL A 117 9.58 9.23 4.11
CA VAL A 117 9.10 8.58 5.33
C VAL A 117 8.61 7.18 4.98
N ARG A 118 9.08 6.19 5.74
CA ARG A 118 8.63 4.82 5.60
C ARG A 118 7.28 4.62 6.26
N GLY A 119 6.37 3.94 5.55
CA GLY A 119 5.07 3.64 6.11
C GLY A 119 4.30 2.61 5.29
N PHE A 120 3.16 2.23 5.79
CA PHE A 120 2.18 1.41 5.10
C PHE A 120 0.79 1.70 5.64
N CYS A 121 -0.23 1.27 4.92
CA CYS A 121 -1.61 1.38 5.37
C CYS A 121 -2.34 0.04 5.28
N GLY A 122 -3.42 -0.07 6.04
CA GLY A 122 -4.45 -1.08 5.87
C GLY A 122 -5.80 -0.38 5.79
N ILE A 123 -6.46 -0.53 4.66
CA ILE A 123 -7.80 0.02 4.43
C ILE A 123 -8.52 -0.84 3.41
N HIS A 124 -9.79 -1.10 3.66
CA HIS A 124 -10.67 -1.62 2.63
C HIS A 124 -11.28 -0.43 1.88
N ALA A 125 -10.85 -0.23 0.65
CA ALA A 125 -11.32 0.87 -0.19
C ALA A 125 -11.45 0.42 -1.65
N GLU A 126 -12.49 0.86 -2.31
CA GLU A 126 -12.84 0.48 -3.68
C GLU A 126 -13.44 1.67 -4.44
N ILE A 127 -13.02 1.85 -5.70
CA ILE A 127 -13.73 2.73 -6.64
C ILE A 127 -14.94 1.96 -7.15
N THR A 128 -16.13 2.38 -6.77
CA THR A 128 -17.39 1.78 -7.25
C THR A 128 -17.85 2.39 -8.57
N ASN A 129 -17.62 3.69 -8.73
CA ASN A 129 -17.81 4.45 -9.97
C ASN A 129 -16.73 5.55 -10.02
N PRO A 130 -16.41 6.12 -11.20
CA PRO A 130 -15.56 7.30 -11.28
C PRO A 130 -16.02 8.39 -10.30
N GLY A 131 -15.10 8.92 -9.47
CA GLY A 131 -15.40 9.90 -8.43
C GLY A 131 -16.06 9.34 -7.16
N VAL A 132 -16.41 8.04 -7.09
CA VAL A 132 -17.13 7.45 -5.95
C VAL A 132 -16.31 6.34 -5.31
N ILE A 133 -15.97 6.51 -4.05
CA ILE A 133 -15.18 5.57 -3.26
C ILE A 133 -16.02 4.99 -2.14
N ARG A 134 -16.12 3.67 -2.09
CA ARG A 134 -16.59 2.95 -0.91
C ARG A 134 -15.39 2.62 -0.05
N CYS A 135 -15.42 3.01 1.22
CA CYS A 135 -14.32 2.68 2.14
C CYS A 135 -14.82 2.38 3.56
N GLY A 136 -14.10 1.46 4.19
CA GLY A 136 -14.21 1.17 5.60
C GLY A 136 -13.22 1.98 6.45
N PRO A 137 -13.13 1.64 7.75
CA PRO A 137 -12.08 2.18 8.60
C PRO A 137 -10.71 1.76 8.07
N GLY A 138 -9.74 2.67 8.17
CA GLY A 138 -8.35 2.40 7.77
C GLY A 138 -7.37 2.85 8.83
N TYR A 139 -6.13 2.41 8.69
CA TYR A 139 -5.02 2.81 9.55
C TYR A 139 -3.74 3.02 8.74
N ILE A 140 -2.86 3.82 9.29
CA ILE A 140 -1.52 4.06 8.75
C ILE A 140 -0.50 3.73 9.85
N PHE A 141 0.61 3.11 9.49
CA PHE A 141 1.82 3.01 10.29
C PHE A 141 2.92 3.79 9.60
N ILE A 142 3.64 4.60 10.36
CA ILE A 142 4.80 5.34 9.91
C ILE A 142 5.95 5.14 10.90
N GLY A 143 7.18 5.30 10.43
CA GLY A 143 8.34 5.23 11.31
C GLY A 143 9.64 5.56 10.60
N GLU A 144 10.70 5.62 11.39
CA GLU A 144 12.07 5.83 10.97
C GLU A 144 12.98 4.85 11.71
N ASN A 145 14.13 4.55 11.11
CA ASN A 145 15.14 3.66 11.71
C ASN A 145 16.07 4.45 12.66
N ILE A 146 15.50 5.28 13.52
CA ILE A 146 16.20 6.09 14.50
C ILE A 146 15.64 5.83 15.89
N HIS A 147 16.48 5.97 16.92
CA HIS A 147 16.09 5.71 18.31
C HIS A 147 15.04 6.68 18.85
N ASN A 148 14.99 7.91 18.31
CA ASN A 148 14.07 8.95 18.75
C ASN A 148 13.07 9.30 17.65
N ILE A 149 11.82 9.51 18.05
CA ILE A 149 10.77 9.96 17.15
C ILE A 149 11.05 11.41 16.71
N SER A 150 11.29 11.61 15.41
CA SER A 150 11.59 12.94 14.87
C SER A 150 10.35 13.86 14.85
N GLU A 151 10.56 15.17 14.77
CA GLU A 151 9.48 16.15 14.68
C GLU A 151 8.66 15.97 13.40
N ARG A 152 9.27 15.53 12.28
CA ARG A 152 8.53 15.26 11.04
C ARG A 152 7.54 14.10 11.20
N ILE A 153 7.90 13.05 11.93
CA ILE A 153 7.02 11.90 12.22
C ILE A 153 5.86 12.32 13.12
N LYS A 154 6.12 13.12 14.15
CA LYS A 154 5.08 13.66 15.03
C LYS A 154 4.12 14.56 14.26
N TRP A 155 4.65 15.41 13.38
CA TRP A 155 3.85 16.28 12.53
C TRP A 155 2.94 15.48 11.60
N ILE A 156 3.48 14.47 10.88
CA ILE A 156 2.69 13.62 9.99
C ILE A 156 1.61 12.85 10.78
N GLN A 157 1.95 12.30 11.93
CA GLN A 157 0.97 11.64 12.80
C GLN A 157 -0.16 12.60 13.21
N SER A 158 0.21 13.82 13.66
CA SER A 158 -0.76 14.85 14.05
C SER A 158 -1.70 15.22 12.91
N LEU A 159 -1.17 15.38 11.69
CA LEU A 159 -1.94 15.67 10.48
C LEU A 159 -3.02 14.61 10.23
N PHE A 160 -2.66 13.34 10.27
CA PHE A 160 -3.62 12.25 10.08
C PHE A 160 -4.62 12.13 11.24
N THR A 161 -4.16 12.30 12.47
CA THR A 161 -5.02 12.17 13.66
C THR A 161 -6.09 13.27 13.68
N LYS A 162 -5.73 14.51 13.33
CA LYS A 162 -6.69 15.63 13.19
C LYS A 162 -7.74 15.35 12.11
N ALA A 163 -7.36 14.63 11.05
CA ALA A 163 -8.28 14.20 9.99
C ALA A 163 -9.07 12.90 10.33
N ASN A 164 -9.09 12.48 11.59
CA ASN A 164 -9.72 11.23 12.03
C ASN A 164 -9.20 9.98 11.31
N ILE A 165 -7.92 9.97 10.95
CA ILE A 165 -7.22 8.82 10.40
C ILE A 165 -6.34 8.22 11.49
N LYS A 166 -6.56 6.94 11.82
CA LYS A 166 -5.70 6.23 12.77
C LYS A 166 -4.29 6.13 12.22
N CYS A 167 -3.34 6.86 12.82
CA CYS A 167 -1.94 6.86 12.43
C CYS A 167 -1.07 6.47 13.64
N ASN A 168 -0.34 5.36 13.51
CA ASN A 168 0.51 4.82 14.57
C ASN A 168 1.99 5.04 14.20
N ILE A 169 2.78 5.46 15.18
CA ILE A 169 4.23 5.49 15.03
C ILE A 169 4.77 4.11 15.42
N SER A 170 5.46 3.47 14.50
CA SER A 170 6.07 2.16 14.71
C SER A 170 7.36 2.30 15.53
N LYS A 171 7.56 1.37 16.46
CA LYS A 171 8.84 1.23 17.18
C LYS A 171 9.91 0.51 16.36
N ASN A 172 9.50 -0.25 15.35
CA ASN A 172 10.37 -0.95 14.39
C ASN A 172 9.65 -1.04 13.05
N ILE A 173 9.76 0.04 12.27
CA ILE A 173 9.03 0.18 11.02
C ILE A 173 9.45 -0.86 9.97
N GLU A 174 10.71 -1.27 9.95
CA GLU A 174 11.18 -2.30 9.02
C GLU A 174 10.48 -3.64 9.29
N GLN A 175 10.43 -4.06 10.55
CA GLN A 175 9.75 -5.30 10.91
C GLN A 175 8.25 -5.24 10.60
N ASP A 176 7.59 -4.12 10.90
CA ASP A 176 6.16 -3.95 10.62
C ASP A 176 5.84 -3.95 9.11
N VAL A 177 6.68 -3.29 8.31
CA VAL A 177 6.55 -3.30 6.84
C VAL A 177 6.78 -4.70 6.30
N TRP A 178 7.79 -5.42 6.75
CA TRP A 178 8.04 -6.80 6.35
C TRP A 178 6.92 -7.76 6.78
N ARG A 179 6.34 -7.55 7.97
CA ARG A 179 5.15 -8.29 8.43
C ARG A 179 3.97 -8.07 7.50
N LYS A 180 3.71 -6.81 7.10
CA LYS A 180 2.64 -6.48 6.13
C LYS A 180 2.96 -7.05 4.75
N TYR A 181 4.20 -7.01 4.32
CA TYR A 181 4.66 -7.58 3.07
C TYR A 181 4.46 -9.10 3.04
N ALA A 182 4.86 -9.80 4.11
CA ALA A 182 4.64 -11.24 4.24
C ALA A 182 3.14 -11.60 4.15
N TRP A 183 2.27 -10.85 4.85
CA TRP A 183 0.84 -11.02 4.74
C TRP A 183 0.35 -10.92 3.28
N ASN A 184 0.83 -9.92 2.54
CA ASN A 184 0.46 -9.74 1.13
C ASN A 184 1.03 -10.87 0.25
N CYS A 185 2.29 -11.25 0.42
CA CYS A 185 2.93 -12.33 -0.35
C CYS A 185 2.27 -13.69 -0.13
N ILE A 186 1.59 -13.90 1.00
CA ILE A 186 0.89 -15.13 1.30
C ILE A 186 -0.58 -15.02 0.87
N PHE A 187 -1.34 -14.19 1.54
CA PHE A 187 -2.80 -14.22 1.44
C PHE A 187 -3.34 -13.56 0.18
N ASN A 188 -2.72 -12.45 -0.29
CA ASN A 188 -3.14 -11.88 -1.57
C ASN A 188 -2.89 -12.88 -2.71
N ILE A 189 -1.80 -13.61 -2.61
CA ILE A 189 -1.36 -14.50 -3.68
C ILE A 189 -2.20 -15.77 -3.70
N VAL A 190 -2.32 -16.47 -2.56
CA VAL A 190 -3.09 -17.72 -2.48
C VAL A 190 -4.57 -17.48 -2.81
N THR A 191 -5.19 -16.42 -2.26
CA THR A 191 -6.58 -16.09 -2.60
C THR A 191 -6.77 -15.78 -4.09
N THR A 192 -5.76 -15.18 -4.72
CA THR A 192 -5.82 -14.81 -6.15
C THR A 192 -5.72 -16.05 -7.05
N ILE A 193 -4.81 -16.97 -6.76
CA ILE A 193 -4.65 -18.21 -7.54
C ILE A 193 -5.89 -19.06 -7.41
N GLU A 194 -6.33 -19.31 -6.19
CA GLU A 194 -7.47 -20.16 -5.85
C GLU A 194 -8.85 -19.49 -6.10
N GLN A 195 -8.88 -18.17 -6.32
CA GLN A 195 -10.11 -17.36 -6.45
C GLN A 195 -11.06 -17.49 -5.26
N ILE A 196 -10.52 -17.54 -4.05
CA ILE A 196 -11.27 -17.72 -2.79
C ILE A 196 -11.11 -16.53 -1.86
N THR A 197 -11.97 -16.45 -0.85
CA THR A 197 -11.82 -15.53 0.28
C THR A 197 -10.78 -16.03 1.28
N ILE A 198 -10.31 -15.16 2.19
CA ILE A 198 -9.29 -15.55 3.18
C ILE A 198 -9.78 -16.67 4.09
N SER A 199 -11.05 -16.64 4.53
CA SER A 199 -11.64 -17.71 5.36
C SER A 199 -11.45 -19.08 4.75
N LYS A 200 -11.64 -19.21 3.43
CA LYS A 200 -11.55 -20.48 2.69
C LYS A 200 -10.16 -21.11 2.65
N ILE A 201 -9.11 -20.33 2.93
CA ILE A 201 -7.76 -20.89 3.11
C ILE A 201 -7.74 -21.78 4.37
N PHE A 202 -8.42 -21.37 5.43
CA PHE A 202 -8.41 -22.07 6.72
C PHE A 202 -9.34 -23.27 6.77
N ASP A 203 -10.19 -23.46 5.77
CA ASP A 203 -11.02 -24.66 5.60
C ASP A 203 -10.23 -25.84 4.99
N ASP A 204 -9.01 -25.62 4.47
CA ASP A 204 -8.21 -26.62 3.76
C ASP A 204 -6.79 -26.73 4.36
N PRO A 205 -6.45 -27.85 5.01
CA PRO A 205 -5.11 -28.06 5.57
C PRO A 205 -3.97 -27.90 4.58
N ASN A 206 -4.16 -28.26 3.30
CA ASN A 206 -3.13 -28.14 2.27
C ASN A 206 -2.84 -26.66 1.94
N LYS A 207 -3.89 -25.82 1.92
CA LYS A 207 -3.73 -24.36 1.72
C LYS A 207 -3.04 -23.71 2.91
N ILE A 208 -3.36 -24.13 4.13
CA ILE A 208 -2.65 -23.69 5.33
C ILE A 208 -1.16 -24.07 5.25
N GLN A 209 -0.87 -25.30 4.84
CA GLN A 209 0.51 -25.76 4.68
C GLN A 209 1.26 -24.96 3.62
N LEU A 210 0.65 -24.69 2.47
CA LEU A 210 1.20 -23.82 1.43
C LEU A 210 1.52 -22.41 1.97
N CYS A 211 0.60 -21.81 2.72
CA CYS A 211 0.83 -20.50 3.35
C CYS A 211 2.03 -20.51 4.31
N LYS A 212 2.20 -21.58 5.08
CA LYS A 212 3.34 -21.75 5.98
C LYS A 212 4.67 -21.91 5.22
N GLU A 213 4.68 -22.64 4.11
CA GLU A 213 5.86 -22.78 3.26
C GLU A 213 6.28 -21.45 2.66
N LEU A 214 5.31 -20.68 2.12
CA LEU A 214 5.55 -19.33 1.65
C LEU A 214 6.13 -18.44 2.76
N PHE A 215 5.56 -18.50 3.97
CA PHE A 215 6.08 -17.71 5.09
C PHE A 215 7.52 -18.06 5.44
N ARG A 216 7.90 -19.35 5.48
CA ARG A 216 9.27 -19.77 5.78
C ARG A 216 10.27 -19.23 4.76
N GLU A 217 9.93 -19.27 3.47
CA GLU A 217 10.78 -18.70 2.42
C GLU A 217 10.92 -17.16 2.58
N ILE A 218 9.81 -16.46 2.86
CA ILE A 218 9.81 -15.01 3.13
C ILE A 218 10.67 -14.68 4.37
N GLN A 219 10.58 -15.48 5.43
CA GLN A 219 11.36 -15.33 6.65
C GLN A 219 12.88 -15.40 6.38
N LEU A 220 13.32 -16.35 5.52
CA LEU A 220 14.72 -16.47 5.12
C LEU A 220 15.19 -15.21 4.36
N VAL A 221 14.36 -14.72 3.43
CA VAL A 221 14.69 -13.51 2.66
C VAL A 221 14.69 -12.28 3.56
N ALA A 222 13.72 -12.14 4.47
CA ALA A 222 13.69 -11.04 5.44
C ALA A 222 14.94 -11.01 6.31
N ARG A 223 15.38 -12.18 6.79
CA ARG A 223 16.62 -12.31 7.59
C ARG A 223 17.84 -11.82 6.83
N SER A 224 17.94 -12.06 5.53
CA SER A 224 19.04 -11.55 4.70
C SER A 224 19.06 -10.02 4.58
N GLN A 225 17.94 -9.37 4.92
CA GLN A 225 17.81 -7.92 4.98
C GLN A 225 17.92 -7.38 6.43
N GLY A 226 18.35 -8.21 7.39
CA GLY A 226 18.46 -7.83 8.80
C GLY A 226 17.12 -7.78 9.56
N VAL A 227 16.04 -8.30 8.96
CA VAL A 227 14.70 -8.29 9.57
C VAL A 227 14.34 -9.68 10.08
N ILE A 228 13.97 -9.76 11.35
CA ILE A 228 13.57 -11.01 12.00
C ILE A 228 12.04 -11.09 12.03
N LEU A 229 11.50 -12.10 11.35
CA LEU A 229 10.09 -12.47 11.45
C LEU A 229 10.02 -13.75 12.28
N ASP A 230 9.87 -13.62 13.58
CA ASP A 230 9.84 -14.74 14.52
C ASP A 230 8.47 -15.45 14.55
N ASP A 231 8.36 -16.51 15.37
CA ASP A 231 7.13 -17.31 15.49
C ASP A 231 5.95 -16.47 16.04
N LYS A 232 6.23 -15.42 16.82
CA LYS A 232 5.18 -14.51 17.31
C LYS A 232 4.60 -13.70 16.17
N ILE A 233 5.46 -13.27 15.24
CA ILE A 233 5.04 -12.55 14.04
C ILE A 233 4.30 -13.50 13.08
N GLU A 234 4.77 -14.74 12.90
CA GLU A 234 4.04 -15.75 12.14
C GLU A 234 2.62 -15.91 12.70
N LYS A 235 2.52 -16.20 14.01
CA LYS A 235 1.24 -16.35 14.67
C LYS A 235 0.34 -15.14 14.47
N LEU A 236 0.86 -13.92 14.63
CA LEU A 236 0.11 -12.68 14.43
C LEU A 236 -0.41 -12.53 13.00
N ILE A 237 0.39 -12.88 12.00
CA ILE A 237 0.01 -12.85 10.58
C ILE A 237 -1.15 -13.81 10.32
N PHE A 238 -1.04 -15.05 10.78
CA PHE A 238 -2.06 -16.07 10.57
C PHE A 238 -3.35 -15.81 11.38
N ASP A 239 -3.24 -15.33 12.62
CA ASP A 239 -4.40 -14.96 13.44
C ASP A 239 -5.15 -13.78 12.80
N ASN A 240 -4.45 -12.75 12.34
CA ASN A 240 -5.07 -11.63 11.63
C ASN A 240 -5.77 -12.07 10.34
N ALA A 241 -5.19 -13.00 9.59
CA ALA A 241 -5.81 -13.55 8.40
C ALA A 241 -7.07 -14.36 8.73
N ARG A 242 -7.01 -15.22 9.74
CA ARG A 242 -8.19 -15.98 10.22
C ARG A 242 -9.33 -15.07 10.65
N ASN A 243 -9.01 -13.97 11.34
CA ASN A 243 -10.00 -12.99 11.80
C ASN A 243 -10.52 -12.06 10.68
N SER A 244 -9.94 -12.14 9.45
CA SER A 244 -10.40 -11.34 8.31
C SER A 244 -11.67 -11.89 7.64
N GLY A 245 -12.12 -13.09 8.02
CA GLY A 245 -13.36 -13.67 7.50
C GLY A 245 -13.39 -13.81 5.97
N ASP A 246 -14.54 -13.54 5.38
CA ASP A 246 -14.76 -13.66 3.92
C ASP A 246 -14.20 -12.48 3.10
N MET A 247 -13.11 -11.91 3.57
CA MET A 247 -12.46 -10.80 2.86
C MET A 247 -11.85 -11.28 1.53
N ARG A 248 -12.13 -10.53 0.46
CA ARG A 248 -11.40 -10.61 -0.81
C ARG A 248 -10.22 -9.66 -0.78
N THR A 249 -9.02 -10.18 -1.02
CA THR A 249 -7.81 -9.38 -1.06
C THR A 249 -7.77 -8.42 -2.26
N SER A 250 -6.95 -7.38 -2.21
CA SER A 250 -6.85 -6.38 -3.28
C SER A 250 -6.42 -6.99 -4.62
N THR A 251 -5.47 -7.94 -4.59
CA THR A 251 -4.99 -8.61 -5.81
C THR A 251 -6.06 -9.50 -6.42
N LEU A 252 -6.82 -10.23 -5.60
CA LEU A 252 -7.98 -10.98 -6.09
C LEU A 252 -9.04 -10.05 -6.71
N GLN A 253 -9.31 -8.90 -6.07
CA GLN A 253 -10.26 -7.92 -6.63
C GLN A 253 -9.78 -7.37 -7.98
N ASP A 254 -8.48 -7.08 -8.14
CA ASP A 254 -7.91 -6.64 -9.40
C ASP A 254 -8.08 -7.71 -10.48
N ARG A 255 -7.76 -8.98 -10.17
CA ARG A 255 -7.95 -10.10 -11.08
C ARG A 255 -9.41 -10.25 -11.53
N LEU A 256 -10.36 -10.27 -10.58
CA LEU A 256 -11.79 -10.42 -10.89
C LEU A 256 -12.36 -9.27 -11.73
N LYS A 257 -11.69 -8.11 -11.73
CA LYS A 257 -12.03 -6.93 -12.55
C LYS A 257 -11.21 -6.85 -13.85
N GLY A 258 -10.41 -7.87 -14.18
CA GLY A 258 -9.52 -7.86 -15.35
C GLY A 258 -8.47 -6.74 -15.31
N LYS A 259 -8.03 -6.33 -14.11
CA LYS A 259 -7.00 -5.30 -13.94
C LYS A 259 -5.64 -5.96 -13.73
N ARG A 260 -4.59 -5.28 -14.17
CA ARG A 260 -3.20 -5.68 -13.90
C ARG A 260 -2.97 -5.90 -12.41
N MET A 261 -2.39 -7.05 -12.07
CA MET A 261 -2.11 -7.46 -10.70
C MET A 261 -0.73 -6.98 -10.23
N GLU A 262 -0.56 -6.79 -8.91
CA GLU A 262 0.73 -6.40 -8.29
C GLU A 262 1.62 -7.60 -7.89
N TYR A 263 1.49 -8.76 -8.53
CA TYR A 263 2.26 -9.95 -8.15
C TYR A 263 3.78 -9.77 -8.31
N GLU A 264 4.21 -8.93 -9.26
CA GLU A 264 5.62 -8.53 -9.41
C GLU A 264 6.17 -7.83 -8.18
N THR A 265 5.35 -6.98 -7.54
CA THR A 265 5.69 -6.26 -6.31
C THR A 265 5.83 -7.20 -5.12
N PHE A 266 5.06 -8.29 -5.11
CA PHE A 266 5.08 -9.29 -4.04
C PHE A 266 6.06 -10.41 -4.36
N THR A 267 5.58 -11.43 -5.01
CA THR A 267 6.35 -12.66 -5.28
C THR A 267 7.54 -12.41 -6.22
N GLY A 268 7.36 -11.57 -7.26
CA GLY A 268 8.43 -11.24 -8.21
C GLY A 268 9.61 -10.56 -7.53
N PHE A 269 9.36 -9.54 -6.71
CA PHE A 269 10.42 -8.84 -5.98
C PHE A 269 11.09 -9.74 -4.94
N LEU A 270 10.32 -10.57 -4.22
CA LEU A 270 10.86 -11.54 -3.27
C LEU A 270 11.86 -12.49 -3.94
N ILE A 271 11.52 -13.03 -5.13
CA ILE A 271 12.39 -13.93 -5.90
C ILE A 271 13.67 -13.21 -6.35
N ARG A 272 13.56 -11.96 -6.82
CA ARG A 272 14.75 -11.16 -7.21
C ARG A 272 15.67 -10.92 -6.01
N LEU A 273 15.11 -10.61 -4.86
CA LEU A 273 15.87 -10.40 -3.63
C LEU A 273 16.51 -11.71 -3.14
N ALA A 274 15.77 -12.81 -3.14
CA ALA A 274 16.28 -14.15 -2.81
C ALA A 274 17.45 -14.55 -3.71
N LYS A 275 17.35 -14.32 -5.04
CA LYS A 275 18.43 -14.58 -6.00
C LYS A 275 19.69 -13.77 -5.67
N LYS A 276 19.54 -12.48 -5.34
CA LYS A 276 20.66 -11.60 -4.94
C LYS A 276 21.42 -12.15 -3.73
N HIS A 277 20.72 -12.77 -2.79
CA HIS A 277 21.27 -13.30 -1.54
C HIS A 277 21.50 -14.82 -1.58
N LYS A 278 21.37 -15.49 -2.75
CA LYS A 278 21.56 -16.93 -2.97
C LYS A 278 20.65 -17.78 -2.07
N ILE A 279 19.42 -17.32 -1.83
CA ILE A 279 18.41 -18.03 -1.04
C ILE A 279 17.50 -18.81 -1.98
N HIS A 280 17.23 -20.07 -1.62
CA HIS A 280 16.33 -20.94 -2.37
C HIS A 280 14.88 -20.71 -1.93
N VAL A 281 13.99 -20.38 -2.87
CA VAL A 281 12.56 -20.05 -2.64
C VAL A 281 11.68 -20.78 -3.67
N PRO A 282 11.64 -22.14 -3.62
CA PRO A 282 10.98 -22.96 -4.63
C PRO A 282 9.48 -22.72 -4.67
N THR A 283 8.82 -22.63 -3.52
CA THR A 283 7.37 -22.43 -3.41
C THR A 283 6.95 -21.10 -4.03
N ASN A 284 7.66 -20.01 -3.71
CA ASN A 284 7.41 -18.70 -4.32
C ASN A 284 7.64 -18.71 -5.85
N ARG A 285 8.60 -19.48 -6.36
CA ARG A 285 8.83 -19.60 -7.82
C ARG A 285 7.67 -20.29 -8.53
N ILE A 286 7.19 -21.41 -7.98
CA ILE A 286 6.03 -22.14 -8.53
C ILE A 286 4.81 -21.22 -8.58
N ILE A 287 4.53 -20.54 -7.48
CA ILE A 287 3.41 -19.61 -7.34
C ILE A 287 3.53 -18.42 -8.31
N TYR A 288 4.73 -17.89 -8.48
CA TYR A 288 4.98 -16.79 -9.42
C TYR A 288 4.67 -17.17 -10.87
N GLU A 289 5.09 -18.36 -11.31
CA GLU A 289 4.78 -18.84 -12.67
C GLU A 289 3.27 -19.07 -12.88
N GLN A 290 2.55 -19.47 -11.83
CA GLN A 290 1.09 -19.59 -11.89
C GLN A 290 0.44 -18.18 -12.04
N LEU A 291 0.87 -17.20 -11.25
CA LEU A 291 0.35 -15.83 -11.31
C LEU A 291 0.62 -15.18 -12.66
N LYS A 292 1.82 -15.39 -13.22
CA LYS A 292 2.19 -14.89 -14.54
C LYS A 292 1.27 -15.40 -15.66
N LYS A 293 0.85 -16.67 -15.56
CA LYS A 293 -0.12 -17.25 -16.51
C LYS A 293 -1.53 -16.69 -16.35
N LEU A 294 -1.86 -16.16 -15.18
CA LEU A 294 -3.18 -15.59 -14.84
C LEU A 294 -3.28 -14.09 -15.14
N ASP A 295 -2.17 -13.40 -15.31
CA ASP A 295 -2.11 -11.97 -15.63
C ASP A 295 -2.02 -11.82 -17.15
N ASN A 296 -3.08 -11.30 -17.74
CA ASN A 296 -3.20 -11.10 -19.19
C ASN A 296 -2.66 -9.73 -19.65
N HIS A 297 -1.88 -9.04 -18.79
CA HIS A 297 -1.34 -7.70 -19.04
C HIS A 297 0.17 -7.67 -19.23
#